data_cb970edc692981899d0e9c31e1deff1d
#
_entry.id   cb970edc692981899d0e9c31e1deff1d
#
_cell.length_a   1.000
_cell.length_b   1.000
_cell.length_c   1.000
_cell.angle_alpha   90.00
_cell.angle_beta   90.00
_cell.angle_gamma   90.00
#
_symmetry.space_group_name_H-M   'P 1'
#
loop_
_entity.id
_entity.type
_entity.pdbx_description
1 polymer ?
#
loop_
_entity_poly.entity_id
_entity_poly.type
_entity_poly.pdbx_seq_one_letter_code
_entity_poly.pdbx_strand_id
1 'polypeptide(L)'
;MTQEEFKQEVKRIRSHLVTTAQRYLHDADEAEDIVQDVLLQLWQMIDTLRIPFDSLAGILVRNRCIDKLRRQKSVVRMEQLVDVYEEDVDHDLLERTMRMVETLPDMQQTIIRLRHMEGMQMSEIAQLTGSTEVAVRKALSRARKALAMKVKGLDY
;
A
#
# COMPACT_ATOMS: atom_id res chain seq x y z
N MET A 1 -7.11 -15.54 -13.34
CA MET A 1 -6.69 -14.65 -14.45
C MET A 1 -5.43 -15.21 -15.11
N THR A 2 -5.39 -15.21 -16.42
CA THR A 2 -4.19 -15.63 -17.17
C THR A 2 -3.17 -14.47 -17.24
N GLN A 3 -1.91 -14.82 -17.54
CA GLN A 3 -0.85 -13.82 -17.75
C GLN A 3 -1.20 -12.86 -18.89
N GLU A 4 -1.80 -13.37 -19.95
CA GLU A 4 -2.20 -12.57 -21.10
C GLU A 4 -3.32 -11.58 -20.73
N GLU A 5 -4.31 -12.02 -19.97
CA GLU A 5 -5.38 -11.16 -19.47
C GLU A 5 -4.82 -10.04 -18.59
N PHE A 6 -3.86 -10.36 -17.73
CA PHE A 6 -3.17 -9.38 -16.90
C PHE A 6 -2.45 -8.33 -17.74
N LYS A 7 -1.69 -8.77 -18.74
CA LYS A 7 -0.96 -7.86 -19.65
C LYS A 7 -1.89 -6.91 -20.38
N GLN A 8 -3.03 -7.40 -20.85
CA GLN A 8 -4.03 -6.57 -21.54
C GLN A 8 -4.61 -5.52 -20.60
N GLU A 9 -4.93 -5.91 -19.39
CA GLU A 9 -5.45 -4.98 -18.37
C GLU A 9 -4.41 -3.90 -18.01
N VAL A 10 -3.14 -4.30 -17.84
CA VAL A 10 -2.06 -3.35 -17.56
C VAL A 10 -1.91 -2.33 -18.68
N LYS A 11 -1.97 -2.76 -19.94
CA LYS A 11 -1.92 -1.84 -21.08
C LYS A 11 -3.06 -0.81 -21.04
N ARG A 12 -4.23 -1.26 -20.63
CA ARG A 12 -5.42 -0.38 -20.55
C ARG A 12 -5.28 0.68 -19.47
N ILE A 13 -4.74 0.32 -18.30
CA ILE A 13 -4.80 1.19 -17.11
C ILE A 13 -3.49 1.91 -16.80
N ARG A 14 -2.35 1.48 -17.37
CA ARG A 14 -1.02 1.99 -16.99
C ARG A 14 -0.90 3.51 -17.09
N SER A 15 -1.31 4.08 -18.20
CA SER A 15 -1.18 5.53 -18.43
C SER A 15 -2.00 6.34 -17.41
N HIS A 16 -3.18 5.86 -17.06
CA HIS A 16 -4.01 6.48 -16.03
C HIS A 16 -3.36 6.39 -14.65
N LEU A 17 -2.73 5.25 -14.33
CA LEU A 17 -2.02 5.08 -13.07
C LEU A 17 -0.82 6.02 -12.94
N VAL A 18 -0.05 6.18 -14.02
CA VAL A 18 1.08 7.12 -14.06
C VAL A 18 0.59 8.55 -13.86
N THR A 19 -0.48 8.94 -14.53
CA THR A 19 -1.09 10.26 -14.37
C THR A 19 -1.52 10.50 -12.92
N THR A 20 -2.14 9.50 -12.29
CA THR A 20 -2.53 9.57 -10.88
C THR A 20 -1.30 9.77 -9.97
N ALA A 21 -0.25 9.00 -10.19
CA ALA A 21 0.99 9.11 -9.41
C ALA A 21 1.66 10.48 -9.58
N GLN A 22 1.64 11.04 -10.79
CA GLN A 22 2.22 12.36 -11.09
C GLN A 22 1.50 13.50 -10.37
N ARG A 23 0.21 13.35 -10.07
CA ARG A 23 -0.54 14.33 -9.29
C ARG A 23 0.01 14.47 -7.86
N TYR A 24 0.57 13.41 -7.31
CA TYR A 24 1.12 13.41 -5.96
C TYR A 24 2.61 13.73 -5.93
N LEU A 25 3.40 13.19 -6.84
CA LEU A 25 4.86 13.19 -6.74
C LEU A 25 5.56 14.25 -7.58
N HIS A 26 4.95 14.78 -8.62
CA HIS A 26 5.50 15.80 -9.52
C HIS A 26 6.82 15.42 -10.21
N ASP A 27 7.30 14.19 -10.05
CA ASP A 27 8.48 13.65 -10.68
C ASP A 27 8.06 12.41 -11.51
N ALA A 28 8.34 12.43 -12.81
CA ALA A 28 7.91 11.37 -13.73
C ALA A 28 8.57 10.03 -13.40
N ASP A 29 9.85 10.04 -13.04
CA ASP A 29 10.59 8.81 -12.73
C ASP A 29 10.09 8.17 -11.44
N GLU A 30 9.86 8.97 -10.40
CA GLU A 30 9.28 8.50 -9.15
C GLU A 30 7.88 7.94 -9.35
N ALA A 31 7.06 8.61 -10.16
CA ALA A 31 5.71 8.16 -10.48
C ALA A 31 5.72 6.81 -11.20
N GLU A 32 6.62 6.64 -12.17
CA GLU A 32 6.80 5.38 -12.89
C GLU A 32 7.23 4.24 -11.96
N ASP A 33 8.16 4.51 -11.06
CA ASP A 33 8.63 3.53 -10.08
C ASP A 33 7.49 3.03 -9.17
N ILE A 34 6.66 3.94 -8.70
CA ILE A 34 5.49 3.61 -7.89
C ILE A 34 4.52 2.72 -8.67
N VAL A 35 4.25 3.07 -9.92
CA VAL A 35 3.33 2.29 -10.77
C VAL A 35 3.90 0.90 -11.03
N GLN A 36 5.18 0.79 -11.33
CA GLN A 36 5.83 -0.50 -11.52
C GLN A 36 5.75 -1.38 -10.27
N ASP A 37 6.01 -0.82 -9.10
CA ASP A 37 5.91 -1.54 -7.83
C ASP A 37 4.50 -2.07 -7.58
N VAL A 38 3.48 -1.25 -7.85
CA VAL A 38 2.08 -1.64 -7.71
C VAL A 38 1.72 -2.75 -8.70
N LEU A 39 2.14 -2.61 -9.96
CA LEU A 39 1.86 -3.62 -10.98
C LEU A 39 2.55 -4.95 -10.64
N LEU A 40 3.76 -4.90 -10.11
CA LEU A 40 4.46 -6.10 -9.65
C LEU A 40 3.73 -6.76 -8.47
N GLN A 41 3.24 -5.97 -7.53
CA GLN A 41 2.43 -6.46 -6.42
C GLN A 41 1.16 -7.16 -6.92
N LEU A 42 0.47 -6.54 -7.88
CA LEU A 42 -0.74 -7.11 -8.49
C LEU A 42 -0.43 -8.40 -9.26
N TRP A 43 0.72 -8.45 -9.94
CA TRP A 43 1.18 -9.66 -10.61
C TRP A 43 1.36 -10.83 -9.64
N GLN A 44 1.91 -10.57 -8.47
CA GLN A 44 2.07 -11.58 -7.42
C GLN A 44 0.73 -12.08 -6.87
N MET A 45 -0.32 -11.30 -7.04
CA MET A 45 -1.69 -11.62 -6.61
C MET A 45 -2.57 -12.14 -7.77
N ILE A 46 -1.96 -12.50 -8.90
CA ILE A 46 -2.70 -12.81 -10.13
C ILE A 46 -3.76 -13.90 -9.97
N ASP A 47 -3.51 -14.87 -9.09
CA ASP A 47 -4.45 -15.99 -8.86
C ASP A 47 -5.76 -15.55 -8.20
N THR A 48 -5.74 -14.45 -7.48
CA THR A 48 -6.91 -13.93 -6.76
C THR A 48 -7.52 -12.68 -7.39
N LEU A 49 -6.80 -12.05 -8.34
CA LEU A 49 -7.28 -10.84 -9.00
C LEU A 49 -8.40 -11.12 -9.98
N ARG A 50 -9.31 -10.14 -10.10
CA ARG A 50 -10.39 -10.13 -11.09
C ARG A 50 -10.29 -8.88 -11.94
N ILE A 51 -10.63 -9.01 -13.22
CA ILE A 51 -10.76 -7.90 -14.16
C ILE A 51 -12.16 -7.30 -14.01
N PRO A 52 -12.31 -5.96 -13.98
CA PRO A 52 -11.25 -4.96 -14.01
C PRO A 52 -10.63 -4.73 -12.62
N PHE A 53 -9.31 -4.49 -12.56
CA PHE A 53 -8.65 -4.16 -11.30
C PHE A 53 -8.11 -2.71 -11.25
N ASP A 54 -8.62 -1.85 -12.11
CA ASP A 54 -8.21 -0.44 -12.16
C ASP A 54 -8.48 0.30 -10.84
N SER A 55 -9.63 0.05 -10.20
CA SER A 55 -9.95 0.66 -8.90
C SER A 55 -8.96 0.26 -7.82
N LEU A 56 -8.66 -1.03 -7.72
CA LEU A 56 -7.67 -1.53 -6.77
C LEU A 56 -6.28 -0.96 -7.06
N ALA A 57 -5.87 -0.98 -8.32
CA ALA A 57 -4.58 -0.44 -8.74
C ALA A 57 -4.46 1.04 -8.41
N GLY A 58 -5.49 1.82 -8.67
CA GLY A 58 -5.54 3.24 -8.36
C GLY A 58 -5.39 3.53 -6.86
N ILE A 59 -6.06 2.76 -6.03
CA ILE A 59 -5.96 2.87 -4.56
C ILE A 59 -4.54 2.55 -4.09
N LEU A 60 -3.95 1.48 -4.62
CA LEU A 60 -2.59 1.08 -4.26
C LEU A 60 -1.55 2.12 -4.68
N VAL A 61 -1.69 2.69 -5.88
CA VAL A 61 -0.81 3.77 -6.36
C VAL A 61 -0.93 4.99 -5.45
N ARG A 62 -2.15 5.42 -5.18
CA ARG A 62 -2.42 6.56 -4.30
C ARG A 62 -1.80 6.35 -2.91
N ASN A 63 -2.00 5.17 -2.32
CA ASN A 63 -1.46 4.86 -0.99
C ASN A 63 0.06 4.92 -0.96
N ARG A 64 0.72 4.36 -1.96
CA ARG A 64 2.19 4.40 -2.04
C ARG A 64 2.71 5.81 -2.24
N CYS A 65 2.02 6.63 -3.03
CA CYS A 65 2.37 8.04 -3.21
C CYS A 65 2.25 8.82 -1.90
N ILE A 66 1.16 8.64 -1.19
CA ILE A 66 0.92 9.30 0.11
C ILE A 66 1.99 8.87 1.12
N ASP A 67 2.32 7.59 1.20
CA ASP A 67 3.37 7.06 2.07
C ASP A 67 4.72 7.72 1.75
N LYS A 68 5.05 7.82 0.48
CA LYS A 68 6.30 8.44 0.04
C LYS A 68 6.37 9.92 0.42
N LEU A 69 5.28 10.65 0.23
CA LEU A 69 5.21 12.06 0.62
C LEU A 69 5.32 12.24 2.14
N ARG A 70 4.73 11.36 2.91
CA ARG A 70 4.86 11.38 4.38
C ARG A 70 6.30 11.17 4.81
N ARG A 71 7.00 10.24 4.20
CA ARG A 71 8.42 9.98 4.48
C ARG A 71 9.29 11.19 4.15
N GLN A 72 9.05 11.82 3.01
CA GLN A 72 9.78 13.03 2.60
C GLN A 72 9.53 14.19 3.54
N LYS A 73 8.29 14.41 3.96
CA LYS A 73 7.95 15.44 4.95
C LYS A 73 8.62 15.17 6.30
N SER A 74 8.66 13.92 6.71
CA SER A 74 9.30 13.51 7.95
C SER A 74 10.79 13.82 7.94
N VAL A 75 11.50 13.53 6.85
CA VAL A 75 12.92 13.84 6.67
C VAL A 75 13.15 15.36 6.67
N VAL A 76 12.33 16.12 5.94
CA VAL A 76 12.43 17.59 5.89
C VAL A 76 12.13 18.20 7.26
N ARG A 77 11.15 17.67 8.00
CA ARG A 77 10.84 18.12 9.36
C ARG A 77 11.96 17.82 10.33
N MET A 78 12.60 16.66 10.22
CA MET A 78 13.74 16.32 11.05
C MET A 78 14.93 17.25 10.84
N GLU A 79 15.15 17.71 9.61
CA GLU A 79 16.21 18.69 9.28
C GLU A 79 15.88 20.11 9.75
N GLN A 80 14.59 20.48 9.80
CA GLN A 80 14.18 21.84 10.13
C GLN A 80 13.79 22.08 11.59
N LEU A 81 13.46 21.03 12.36
CA LEU A 81 12.87 21.17 13.68
C LEU A 81 13.57 20.30 14.72
N VAL A 82 14.66 20.83 15.24
CA VAL A 82 15.36 20.24 16.39
C VAL A 82 14.55 20.38 17.68
N ASP A 83 13.44 21.13 17.68
CA ASP A 83 12.76 21.57 18.90
C ASP A 83 11.33 21.07 19.16
N VAL A 84 10.76 20.16 18.31
CA VAL A 84 9.41 19.67 18.53
C VAL A 84 9.43 18.15 18.82
N TYR A 85 9.64 17.85 20.09
CA TYR A 85 9.81 16.46 20.57
C TYR A 85 8.54 15.59 20.50
N GLU A 86 7.35 16.16 20.59
CA GLU A 86 6.10 15.40 20.68
C GLU A 86 5.56 14.94 19.32
N GLU A 87 5.75 15.74 18.27
CA GLU A 87 5.34 15.38 16.91
C GLU A 87 6.29 14.36 16.30
N ASP A 88 7.57 14.37 16.68
CA ASP A 88 8.58 13.46 16.15
C ASP A 88 8.36 12.01 16.62
N VAL A 89 7.87 11.80 17.82
CA VAL A 89 7.61 10.45 18.35
C VAL A 89 6.47 9.77 17.61
N ASP A 90 5.38 10.49 17.35
CA ASP A 90 4.22 9.94 16.61
C ASP A 90 4.57 9.67 15.14
N HIS A 91 5.37 10.54 14.54
CA HIS A 91 5.83 10.39 13.17
C HIS A 91 6.77 9.20 13.01
N ASP A 92 7.71 9.04 13.93
CA ASP A 92 8.68 7.96 13.94
C ASP A 92 7.98 6.60 14.14
N LEU A 93 7.00 6.55 15.02
CA LEU A 93 6.19 5.36 15.26
C LEU A 93 5.38 4.99 14.01
N LEU A 94 4.77 5.98 13.35
CA LEU A 94 4.00 5.77 12.14
C LEU A 94 4.90 5.24 11.01
N GLU A 95 6.08 5.82 10.83
CA GLU A 95 7.04 5.35 9.82
C GLU A 95 7.52 3.93 10.08
N ARG A 96 7.82 3.60 11.33
CA ARG A 96 8.21 2.23 11.71
C ARG A 96 7.09 1.25 11.44
N THR A 97 5.87 1.62 11.76
CA THR A 97 4.68 0.80 11.49
C THR A 97 4.52 0.58 9.99
N MET A 98 4.69 1.61 9.18
CA MET A 98 4.61 1.51 7.73
C MET A 98 5.70 0.61 7.14
N ARG A 99 6.92 0.68 7.66
CA ARG A 99 7.99 -0.22 7.24
C ARG A 99 7.68 -1.66 7.58
N MET A 100 7.09 -1.90 8.75
CA MET A 100 6.65 -3.24 9.15
C MET A 100 5.56 -3.78 8.23
N VAL A 101 4.61 -2.92 7.85
CA VAL A 101 3.56 -3.28 6.87
C VAL A 101 4.19 -3.71 5.56
N GLU A 102 5.23 -3.03 5.10
CA GLU A 102 5.94 -3.36 3.86
C GLU A 102 6.61 -4.74 3.89
N THR A 103 6.89 -5.28 5.08
CA THR A 103 7.47 -6.63 5.23
C THR A 103 6.44 -7.75 5.22
N LEU A 104 5.14 -7.43 5.24
CA LEU A 104 4.08 -8.42 5.21
C LEU A 104 3.95 -9.04 3.82
N PRO A 105 3.43 -10.29 3.73
CA PRO A 105 3.04 -10.86 2.42
C PRO A 105 2.08 -9.92 1.68
N ASP A 106 2.18 -9.89 0.35
CA ASP A 106 1.49 -8.90 -0.48
C ASP A 106 -0.01 -8.80 -0.23
N MET A 107 -0.70 -9.92 -0.09
CA MET A 107 -2.14 -9.91 0.18
C MET A 107 -2.45 -9.31 1.55
N GLN A 108 -1.69 -9.68 2.57
CA GLN A 108 -1.85 -9.13 3.92
C GLN A 108 -1.56 -7.63 3.94
N GLN A 109 -0.51 -7.20 3.26
CA GLN A 109 -0.17 -5.78 3.13
C GLN A 109 -1.30 -5.00 2.47
N THR A 110 -1.81 -5.50 1.35
CA THR A 110 -2.92 -4.87 0.61
C THR A 110 -4.16 -4.73 1.50
N ILE A 111 -4.55 -5.80 2.16
CA ILE A 111 -5.76 -5.81 2.99
C ILE A 111 -5.64 -4.87 4.18
N ILE A 112 -4.51 -4.85 4.86
CA ILE A 112 -4.33 -3.98 6.01
C ILE A 112 -4.32 -2.51 5.59
N ARG A 113 -3.74 -2.18 4.42
CA ARG A 113 -3.76 -0.82 3.89
C ARG A 113 -5.18 -0.38 3.53
N LEU A 114 -5.93 -1.22 2.84
CA LEU A 114 -7.32 -0.91 2.46
C LEU A 114 -8.20 -0.71 3.69
N ARG A 115 -8.01 -1.52 4.73
CA ARG A 115 -8.81 -1.43 5.95
C ARG A 115 -8.44 -0.21 6.80
N HIS A 116 -7.16 0.00 7.07
CA HIS A 116 -6.71 1.00 8.03
C HIS A 116 -6.40 2.37 7.42
N MET A 117 -5.98 2.42 6.16
CA MET A 117 -5.65 3.69 5.51
C MET A 117 -6.81 4.25 4.70
N GLU A 118 -7.56 3.38 4.02
CA GLU A 118 -8.69 3.79 3.20
C GLU A 118 -10.03 3.69 3.93
N GLY A 119 -10.06 3.05 5.10
CA GLY A 119 -11.27 2.90 5.89
C GLY A 119 -12.33 2.01 5.24
N MET A 120 -11.93 1.11 4.35
CA MET A 120 -12.86 0.27 3.61
C MET A 120 -13.46 -0.83 4.48
N GLN A 121 -14.69 -1.18 4.19
CA GLN A 121 -15.38 -2.29 4.84
C GLN A 121 -14.88 -3.64 4.31
N MET A 122 -15.01 -4.69 5.11
CA MET A 122 -14.59 -6.04 4.74
C MET A 122 -15.21 -6.52 3.43
N SER A 123 -16.50 -6.22 3.22
CA SER A 123 -17.23 -6.57 1.99
C SER A 123 -16.63 -5.88 0.76
N GLU A 124 -16.27 -4.61 0.88
CA GLU A 124 -15.66 -3.84 -0.20
C GLU A 124 -14.27 -4.36 -0.54
N ILE A 125 -13.47 -4.67 0.49
CA ILE A 125 -12.14 -5.25 0.31
C ILE A 125 -12.24 -6.60 -0.39
N ALA A 126 -13.19 -7.44 0.03
CA ALA A 126 -13.43 -8.74 -0.58
C ALA A 126 -13.75 -8.63 -2.07
N GLN A 127 -14.61 -7.67 -2.44
CA GLN A 127 -14.93 -7.40 -3.84
C GLN A 127 -13.71 -6.94 -4.64
N LEU A 128 -12.95 -6.00 -4.11
CA LEU A 128 -11.78 -5.44 -4.81
C LEU A 128 -10.67 -6.46 -5.00
N THR A 129 -10.44 -7.31 -3.99
CA THR A 129 -9.36 -8.31 -4.04
C THR A 129 -9.80 -9.63 -4.69
N GLY A 130 -11.05 -9.75 -5.08
CA GLY A 130 -11.57 -10.99 -5.66
C GLY A 130 -11.64 -12.15 -4.66
N SER A 131 -11.77 -11.85 -3.38
CA SER A 131 -11.82 -12.86 -2.31
C SER A 131 -13.14 -12.80 -1.55
N THR A 132 -13.24 -13.52 -0.44
CA THR A 132 -14.42 -13.54 0.43
C THR A 132 -14.16 -12.72 1.69
N GLU A 133 -15.23 -12.30 2.37
CA GLU A 133 -15.10 -11.61 3.66
C GLU A 133 -14.35 -12.44 4.69
N VAL A 134 -14.58 -13.75 4.70
CA VAL A 134 -13.90 -14.68 5.61
C VAL A 134 -12.40 -14.69 5.35
N ALA A 135 -12.01 -14.75 4.08
CA ALA A 135 -10.59 -14.70 3.67
C ALA A 135 -9.96 -13.36 4.05
N VAL A 136 -10.68 -12.25 3.85
CA VAL A 136 -10.21 -10.90 4.23
C VAL A 136 -9.99 -10.81 5.75
N ARG A 137 -10.94 -11.31 6.55
CA ARG A 137 -10.81 -11.32 8.02
C ARG A 137 -9.62 -12.14 8.49
N LYS A 138 -9.42 -13.31 7.90
CA LYS A 138 -8.26 -14.16 8.22
C LYS A 138 -6.94 -13.48 7.87
N ALA A 139 -6.85 -12.88 6.69
CA ALA A 139 -5.65 -12.17 6.25
C ALA A 139 -5.38 -10.98 7.15
N LEU A 140 -6.40 -10.21 7.52
CA LEU A 140 -6.28 -9.07 8.42
C LEU A 140 -5.83 -9.50 9.81
N SER A 141 -6.38 -10.57 10.34
CA SER A 141 -5.98 -11.14 11.64
C SER A 141 -4.51 -11.57 11.62
N ARG A 142 -4.07 -12.25 10.56
CA ARG A 142 -2.67 -12.67 10.40
C ARG A 142 -1.74 -11.47 10.27
N ALA A 143 -2.14 -10.45 9.51
CA ALA A 143 -1.37 -9.23 9.37
C ALA A 143 -1.19 -8.52 10.72
N ARG A 144 -2.25 -8.38 11.48
CA ARG A 144 -2.21 -7.75 12.81
C ARG A 144 -1.33 -8.52 13.80
N LYS A 145 -1.41 -9.84 13.78
CA LYS A 145 -0.55 -10.69 14.62
C LYS A 145 0.92 -10.55 14.23
N ALA A 146 1.22 -10.57 12.96
CA ALA A 146 2.58 -10.40 12.46
C ALA A 146 3.16 -9.03 12.86
N LEU A 147 2.37 -7.98 12.74
CA LEU A 147 2.78 -6.63 13.16
C LEU A 147 2.99 -6.55 14.68
N ALA A 148 2.09 -7.14 15.46
CA ALA A 148 2.20 -7.17 16.92
C ALA A 148 3.48 -7.88 17.36
N MET A 149 3.82 -8.99 16.73
CA MET A 149 5.06 -9.73 17.02
C MET A 149 6.31 -8.92 16.67
N LYS A 150 6.29 -8.19 15.55
CA LYS A 150 7.40 -7.32 15.14
C LYS A 150 7.60 -6.15 16.09
N VAL A 151 6.50 -5.55 16.55
CA VAL A 151 6.55 -4.47 17.54
C VAL A 151 7.15 -4.99 18.86
N LYS A 152 6.75 -6.17 19.31
CA LYS A 152 7.34 -6.80 20.50
C LYS A 152 8.83 -7.10 20.33
N GLY A 153 9.24 -7.51 19.15
CA GLY A 153 10.64 -7.75 18.84
C GLY A 153 11.51 -6.49 18.85
N LEU A 154 10.90 -5.32 18.66
CA LEU A 154 11.61 -4.03 18.72
C LEU A 154 11.75 -3.48 20.13
N ASP A 155 10.97 -3.95 21.09
CA ASP A 155 11.02 -3.53 22.49
C ASP A 155 12.18 -4.19 23.26
N TYR A 156 12.92 -5.05 22.60
CA TYR A 156 14.13 -5.67 23.11
C TYR A 156 15.35 -5.18 22.36
#